data_ec538ef87a393cc3d15ff1a92802ee1d
#
_entry.id   ec538ef87a393cc3d15ff1a92802ee1d
#
_cell.length_a   1.000
_cell.length_b   1.000
_cell.length_c   1.000
_cell.angle_alpha   90.00
_cell.angle_beta   90.00
_cell.angle_gamma   90.00
#
_symmetry.space_group_name_H-M   'P 1'
#
loop_
_entity.id
_entity.type
_entity.pdbx_description
1 polymer ?
#
loop_
_entity_poly.entity_id
_entity_poly.type
_entity_poly.pdbx_seq_one_letter_code
_entity_poly.pdbx_strand_id
1 'polypeptide(L)'
;MMSKLLSTILFPLLVSACEAQTMKVWMKDGTQRKYAVSEIESITFSEEKADIEQLRLEIEQFLDEWNDAMMAADTIRLGAMMDDGIILRHITGMTQTKREWLEEVASGSMKYHKIEKRNVKVSLNADGSVSVSFTSVITATIWGSYGTWTLNGTMLLVKRNGKWIRTE
;
A
#
# COMPACT_ATOMS: atom_id res chain seq x y z
N MET A 1 -34.53 84.47 21.00
CA MET A 1 -33.38 83.64 21.53
C MET A 1 -33.84 82.18 21.55
N MET A 2 -33.43 81.41 20.54
CA MET A 2 -33.83 80.03 20.40
C MET A 2 -32.73 79.11 21.02
N SER A 3 -33.09 78.40 22.06
CA SER A 3 -32.26 77.43 22.69
C SER A 3 -32.31 76.13 21.88
N LYS A 4 -31.15 75.66 21.38
CA LYS A 4 -31.02 74.38 20.73
C LYS A 4 -30.78 73.26 21.78
N LEU A 5 -31.78 72.38 21.93
CA LEU A 5 -31.60 71.12 22.67
C LEU A 5 -30.75 70.17 21.82
N LEU A 6 -29.60 69.82 22.33
CA LEU A 6 -28.74 68.70 21.79
C LEU A 6 -29.29 67.41 22.37
N SER A 7 -29.93 66.62 21.53
CA SER A 7 -30.33 65.25 21.89
C SER A 7 -29.17 64.30 21.64
N THR A 8 -28.56 63.81 22.73
CA THR A 8 -27.51 62.78 22.66
C THR A 8 -28.20 61.43 22.52
N ILE A 9 -28.13 60.84 21.33
CA ILE A 9 -28.58 59.47 21.09
C ILE A 9 -27.47 58.51 21.55
N LEU A 10 -27.71 57.83 22.68
CA LEU A 10 -26.85 56.79 23.20
C LEU A 10 -27.16 55.50 22.42
N PHE A 11 -26.25 55.09 21.54
CA PHE A 11 -26.35 53.82 20.84
C PHE A 11 -25.90 52.71 21.82
N PRO A 12 -26.72 51.70 22.13
CA PRO A 12 -26.23 50.57 22.91
C PRO A 12 -25.30 49.74 22.02
N LEU A 13 -24.03 49.58 22.47
CA LEU A 13 -23.11 48.60 21.94
C LEU A 13 -23.70 47.19 22.24
N LEU A 14 -24.31 46.59 21.25
CA LEU A 14 -24.60 45.15 21.28
C LEU A 14 -23.26 44.40 21.20
N VAL A 15 -22.70 44.06 22.36
CA VAL A 15 -21.65 43.06 22.43
C VAL A 15 -22.30 41.73 22.11
N SER A 16 -22.22 41.29 20.87
CA SER A 16 -22.51 39.93 20.49
C SER A 16 -21.54 39.01 21.21
N ALA A 17 -22.00 38.30 22.22
CA ALA A 17 -21.26 37.23 22.82
C ALA A 17 -21.00 36.20 21.72
N CYS A 18 -19.74 36.13 21.24
CA CYS A 18 -19.32 35.09 20.34
C CYS A 18 -19.38 33.78 21.15
N GLU A 19 -20.45 33.01 21.00
CA GLU A 19 -20.50 31.67 21.58
C GLU A 19 -19.33 30.86 21.04
N ALA A 20 -18.48 30.34 21.92
CA ALA A 20 -17.35 29.53 21.54
C ALA A 20 -17.85 28.31 20.76
N GLN A 21 -17.54 28.27 19.46
CA GLN A 21 -17.91 27.15 18.62
C GLN A 21 -17.21 25.89 19.11
N THR A 22 -17.98 24.80 19.24
CA THR A 22 -17.48 23.51 19.75
C THR A 22 -17.63 22.46 18.66
N MET A 23 -16.53 21.80 18.32
CA MET A 23 -16.56 20.62 17.47
C MET A 23 -16.90 19.38 18.31
N LYS A 24 -17.84 18.58 17.86
CA LYS A 24 -18.22 17.30 18.48
C LYS A 24 -17.76 16.16 17.59
N VAL A 25 -16.95 15.25 18.15
CA VAL A 25 -16.45 14.05 17.45
C VAL A 25 -17.09 12.83 18.11
N TRP A 26 -17.82 12.06 17.29
CA TRP A 26 -18.37 10.77 17.71
C TRP A 26 -17.36 9.67 17.39
N MET A 27 -16.97 8.93 18.41
CA MET A 27 -16.04 7.82 18.29
C MET A 27 -16.77 6.52 17.91
N LYS A 28 -16.07 5.56 17.29
CA LYS A 28 -16.62 4.26 16.91
C LYS A 28 -17.12 3.42 18.12
N ASP A 29 -16.58 3.69 19.31
CA ASP A 29 -16.99 3.06 20.57
C ASP A 29 -18.29 3.66 21.17
N GLY A 30 -18.91 4.62 20.47
CA GLY A 30 -20.12 5.32 20.90
C GLY A 30 -19.86 6.53 21.84
N THR A 31 -18.61 6.81 22.20
CA THR A 31 -18.27 7.97 23.00
C THR A 31 -18.25 9.27 22.20
N GLN A 32 -18.51 10.40 22.87
CA GLN A 32 -18.43 11.73 22.27
C GLN A 32 -17.30 12.52 22.93
N ARG A 33 -16.45 13.15 22.08
CA ARG A 33 -15.47 14.16 22.53
C ARG A 33 -15.84 15.52 21.99
N LYS A 34 -15.57 16.56 22.80
CA LYS A 34 -15.82 17.96 22.47
C LYS A 34 -14.49 18.72 22.47
N TYR A 35 -14.29 19.56 21.48
CA TYR A 35 -13.11 20.40 21.31
C TYR A 35 -13.57 21.84 21.07
N ALA A 36 -12.94 22.81 21.74
CA ALA A 36 -13.16 24.22 21.41
C ALA A 36 -12.52 24.53 20.06
N VAL A 37 -13.30 25.07 19.12
CA VAL A 37 -12.79 25.35 17.74
C VAL A 37 -11.63 26.34 17.79
N SER A 38 -11.59 27.25 18.77
CA SER A 38 -10.49 28.20 18.97
C SER A 38 -9.15 27.56 19.36
N GLU A 39 -9.15 26.30 19.81
CA GLU A 39 -7.95 25.54 20.20
C GLU A 39 -7.47 24.60 19.08
N ILE A 40 -8.20 24.55 17.96
CA ILE A 40 -7.92 23.67 16.84
C ILE A 40 -7.18 24.47 15.77
N GLU A 41 -5.89 24.19 15.59
CA GLU A 41 -5.08 24.79 14.53
C GLU A 41 -5.39 24.18 13.16
N SER A 42 -5.54 22.85 13.11
CA SER A 42 -5.94 22.14 11.88
C SER A 42 -6.65 20.83 12.21
N ILE A 43 -7.55 20.39 11.32
CA ILE A 43 -8.14 19.05 11.33
C ILE A 43 -7.69 18.37 10.06
N THR A 44 -6.85 17.35 10.19
CA THR A 44 -6.44 16.53 9.07
C THR A 44 -7.10 15.16 9.19
N PHE A 45 -7.89 14.79 8.22
CA PHE A 45 -8.40 13.43 8.08
C PHE A 45 -7.36 12.68 7.25
N SER A 46 -6.44 11.96 7.90
CA SER A 46 -5.52 11.09 7.18
C SER A 46 -6.24 9.79 6.83
N GLU A 47 -6.67 9.65 5.60
CA GLU A 47 -7.00 8.37 4.97
C GLU A 47 -5.72 7.52 4.79
N GLU A 48 -4.56 8.16 4.90
CA GLU A 48 -3.22 7.60 4.67
C GLU A 48 -3.00 6.24 5.33
N LYS A 49 -3.46 6.05 6.57
CA LYS A 49 -3.31 4.76 7.25
C LYS A 49 -4.22 3.67 6.67
N ALA A 50 -5.42 4.04 6.24
CA ALA A 50 -6.37 3.13 5.59
C ALA A 50 -5.85 2.76 4.19
N ASP A 51 -5.31 3.74 3.46
CA ASP A 51 -4.75 3.55 2.11
C ASP A 51 -3.49 2.66 2.14
N ILE A 52 -2.61 2.85 3.13
CA ILE A 52 -1.42 2.00 3.32
C ILE A 52 -1.83 0.57 3.69
N GLU A 53 -2.82 0.38 4.56
CA GLU A 53 -3.30 -0.96 4.90
C GLU A 53 -3.98 -1.65 3.72
N GLN A 54 -4.77 -0.92 2.94
CA GLN A 54 -5.35 -1.42 1.69
C GLN A 54 -4.27 -1.80 0.68
N LEU A 55 -3.26 -0.96 0.51
CA LEU A 55 -2.11 -1.25 -0.35
C LEU A 55 -1.40 -2.54 0.11
N ARG A 56 -1.19 -2.70 1.42
CA ARG A 56 -0.57 -3.90 1.98
C ARG A 56 -1.36 -5.16 1.63
N LEU A 57 -2.68 -5.12 1.77
CA LEU A 57 -3.56 -6.24 1.41
C LEU A 57 -3.50 -6.59 -0.08
N GLU A 58 -3.51 -5.59 -0.95
CA GLU A 58 -3.37 -5.81 -2.40
C GLU A 58 -2.02 -6.47 -2.76
N ILE A 59 -0.93 -6.04 -2.13
CA ILE A 59 0.40 -6.61 -2.38
C ILE A 59 0.51 -8.03 -1.81
N GLU A 60 -0.05 -8.30 -0.63
CA GLU A 60 -0.08 -9.66 -0.09
C GLU A 60 -0.89 -10.60 -0.99
N GLN A 61 -2.01 -10.15 -1.54
CA GLN A 61 -2.77 -10.90 -2.53
C GLN A 61 -1.96 -11.15 -3.80
N PHE A 62 -1.26 -10.14 -4.33
CA PHE A 62 -0.38 -10.32 -5.48
C PHE A 62 0.69 -11.40 -5.22
N LEU A 63 1.32 -11.40 -4.04
CA LEU A 63 2.32 -12.40 -3.68
C LEU A 63 1.73 -13.81 -3.57
N ASP A 64 0.51 -13.96 -3.05
CA ASP A 64 -0.19 -15.24 -3.01
C ASP A 64 -0.51 -15.73 -4.41
N GLU A 65 -1.06 -14.87 -5.26
CA GLU A 65 -1.33 -15.18 -6.65
C GLU A 65 -0.08 -15.54 -7.45
N TRP A 66 1.03 -14.88 -7.19
CA TRP A 66 2.34 -15.17 -7.75
C TRP A 66 2.83 -16.57 -7.35
N ASN A 67 2.80 -16.88 -6.06
CA ASN A 67 3.23 -18.16 -5.52
C ASN A 67 2.36 -19.31 -6.02
N ASP A 68 1.03 -19.13 -6.08
CA ASP A 68 0.10 -20.11 -6.61
C ASP A 68 0.36 -20.38 -8.09
N ALA A 69 0.61 -19.35 -8.88
CA ALA A 69 0.92 -19.49 -10.29
C ALA A 69 2.27 -20.21 -10.51
N MET A 70 3.28 -19.95 -9.67
CA MET A 70 4.56 -20.69 -9.69
C MET A 70 4.36 -22.18 -9.40
N MET A 71 3.61 -22.52 -8.35
CA MET A 71 3.35 -23.91 -7.96
C MET A 71 2.48 -24.65 -9.00
N ALA A 72 1.57 -23.95 -9.65
CA ALA A 72 0.73 -24.49 -10.73
C ALA A 72 1.43 -24.55 -12.10
N ALA A 73 2.64 -23.99 -12.23
CA ALA A 73 3.33 -23.75 -13.49
C ALA A 73 2.46 -22.99 -14.51
N ASP A 74 1.62 -22.07 -14.03
CA ASP A 74 0.75 -21.23 -14.86
C ASP A 74 1.57 -20.08 -15.46
N THR A 75 2.25 -20.37 -16.55
CA THR A 75 3.13 -19.43 -17.25
C THR A 75 2.37 -18.28 -17.92
N ILE A 76 1.09 -18.48 -18.25
CA ILE A 76 0.24 -17.41 -18.79
C ILE A 76 0.00 -16.35 -17.70
N ARG A 77 -0.42 -16.79 -16.51
CA ARG A 77 -0.65 -15.90 -15.35
C ARG A 77 0.64 -15.25 -14.91
N LEU A 78 1.74 -16.00 -14.74
CA LEU A 78 3.06 -15.46 -14.39
C LEU A 78 3.52 -14.41 -15.41
N GLY A 79 3.37 -14.70 -16.69
CA GLY A 79 3.72 -13.79 -17.78
C GLY A 79 2.93 -12.47 -17.73
N ALA A 80 1.65 -12.52 -17.35
CA ALA A 80 0.81 -11.34 -17.20
C ALA A 80 1.15 -10.52 -15.94
N MET A 81 1.83 -11.10 -14.96
CA MET A 81 2.24 -10.45 -13.71
C MET A 81 3.64 -9.83 -13.79
N MET A 82 4.34 -9.94 -14.91
CA MET A 82 5.71 -9.43 -15.11
C MET A 82 5.81 -8.46 -16.27
N ASP A 83 6.70 -7.48 -16.12
CA ASP A 83 7.14 -6.65 -17.25
C ASP A 83 7.89 -7.48 -18.28
N ASP A 84 7.77 -7.11 -19.56
CA ASP A 84 8.41 -7.89 -20.65
C ASP A 84 9.93 -7.79 -20.62
N GLY A 85 10.47 -6.68 -20.14
CA GLY A 85 11.89 -6.43 -20.03
C GLY A 85 12.54 -6.91 -18.73
N ILE A 86 11.79 -7.56 -17.83
CA ILE A 86 12.33 -7.98 -16.53
C ILE A 86 13.49 -8.98 -16.68
N ILE A 87 14.51 -8.80 -15.87
CA ILE A 87 15.59 -9.77 -15.70
C ILE A 87 15.53 -10.35 -14.30
N LEU A 88 15.27 -11.63 -14.23
CA LEU A 88 15.20 -12.39 -12.98
C LEU A 88 16.60 -12.82 -12.55
N ARG A 89 16.93 -12.56 -11.30
CA ARG A 89 18.23 -12.98 -10.70
C ARG A 89 18.03 -14.11 -9.71
N HIS A 90 18.77 -15.18 -9.91
CA HIS A 90 18.79 -16.33 -9.00
C HIS A 90 19.81 -16.14 -7.87
N ILE A 91 19.67 -16.95 -6.82
CA ILE A 91 20.59 -16.94 -5.66
C ILE A 91 22.04 -17.27 -6.04
N THR A 92 22.23 -17.99 -7.14
CA THR A 92 23.55 -18.30 -7.69
C THR A 92 24.19 -17.12 -8.41
N GLY A 93 23.46 -16.01 -8.59
CA GLY A 93 23.87 -14.87 -9.40
C GLY A 93 23.54 -15.01 -10.89
N MET A 94 23.05 -16.15 -11.34
CA MET A 94 22.57 -16.36 -12.71
C MET A 94 21.36 -15.45 -12.96
N THR A 95 21.26 -14.93 -14.16
CA THR A 95 20.13 -14.11 -14.61
C THR A 95 19.41 -14.79 -15.76
N GLN A 96 18.10 -14.61 -15.80
CA GLN A 96 17.23 -15.07 -16.87
C GLN A 96 16.29 -13.95 -17.32
N THR A 97 16.00 -13.90 -18.61
CA THR A 97 14.89 -13.11 -19.13
C THR A 97 13.55 -13.72 -18.68
N LYS A 98 12.49 -12.93 -18.72
CA LYS A 98 11.11 -13.41 -18.51
C LYS A 98 10.81 -14.68 -19.31
N ARG A 99 11.16 -14.69 -20.60
CA ARG A 99 10.90 -15.82 -21.50
C ARG A 99 11.63 -17.08 -21.06
N GLU A 100 12.94 -16.99 -20.80
CA GLU A 100 13.76 -18.13 -20.36
C GLU A 100 13.23 -18.74 -19.07
N TRP A 101 12.90 -17.90 -18.08
CA TRP A 101 12.35 -18.38 -16.81
C TRP A 101 10.99 -19.07 -16.98
N LEU A 102 10.08 -18.50 -17.79
CA LEU A 102 8.77 -19.10 -18.07
C LEU A 102 8.90 -20.44 -18.79
N GLU A 103 9.84 -20.57 -19.74
CA GLU A 103 10.14 -21.82 -20.45
C GLU A 103 10.63 -22.91 -19.46
N GLU A 104 11.46 -22.55 -18.49
CA GLU A 104 11.94 -23.49 -17.46
C GLU A 104 10.84 -23.91 -16.47
N VAL A 105 9.96 -23.00 -16.11
CA VAL A 105 8.77 -23.31 -15.31
C VAL A 105 7.83 -24.23 -16.10
N ALA A 106 7.55 -23.92 -17.37
CA ALA A 106 6.68 -24.73 -18.23
C ALA A 106 7.23 -26.15 -18.46
N SER A 107 8.53 -26.29 -18.66
CA SER A 107 9.18 -27.58 -18.86
C SER A 107 9.28 -28.43 -17.60
N GLY A 108 9.10 -27.82 -16.41
CA GLY A 108 9.32 -28.44 -15.11
C GLY A 108 10.79 -28.54 -14.72
N SER A 109 11.73 -27.93 -15.47
CA SER A 109 13.13 -27.76 -15.06
C SER A 109 13.23 -26.95 -13.77
N MET A 110 12.30 -26.00 -13.57
CA MET A 110 12.06 -25.28 -12.33
C MET A 110 10.65 -25.62 -11.83
N LYS A 111 10.52 -26.62 -10.98
CA LYS A 111 9.24 -27.08 -10.43
C LYS A 111 9.12 -26.72 -8.96
N TYR A 112 8.15 -25.87 -8.65
CA TYR A 112 7.87 -25.40 -7.29
C TYR A 112 6.79 -26.31 -6.65
N HIS A 113 7.07 -26.85 -5.48
CA HIS A 113 6.17 -27.79 -4.77
C HIS A 113 5.44 -27.11 -3.62
N LYS A 114 6.13 -26.21 -2.90
CA LYS A 114 5.59 -25.45 -1.78
C LYS A 114 6.33 -24.12 -1.66
N ILE A 115 5.58 -23.06 -1.43
CA ILE A 115 6.14 -21.74 -1.18
C ILE A 115 5.42 -21.13 0.02
N GLU A 116 6.17 -20.75 1.05
CA GLU A 116 5.66 -19.98 2.19
C GLU A 116 6.32 -18.62 2.20
N LYS A 117 5.47 -17.55 2.24
CA LYS A 117 5.96 -16.18 2.43
C LYS A 117 5.98 -15.81 3.91
N ARG A 118 6.99 -15.08 4.34
CA ARG A 118 7.16 -14.56 5.71
C ARG A 118 7.74 -13.15 5.67
N ASN A 119 7.57 -12.38 6.75
CA ASN A 119 8.21 -11.08 6.95
C ASN A 119 7.98 -10.09 5.80
N VAL A 120 6.78 -10.07 5.23
CA VAL A 120 6.44 -9.16 4.13
C VAL A 120 6.48 -7.72 4.63
N LYS A 121 7.25 -6.88 3.95
CA LYS A 121 7.31 -5.43 4.16
C LYS A 121 6.99 -4.73 2.84
N VAL A 122 6.09 -3.77 2.90
CA VAL A 122 5.60 -3.00 1.76
C VAL A 122 5.95 -1.55 1.97
N SER A 123 6.54 -0.90 0.98
CA SER A 123 6.91 0.51 0.99
C SER A 123 6.45 1.18 -0.28
N LEU A 124 5.60 2.21 -0.16
CA LEU A 124 5.21 3.05 -1.29
C LEU A 124 6.33 4.06 -1.58
N ASN A 125 6.78 4.09 -2.83
CA ASN A 125 7.80 5.01 -3.30
C ASN A 125 7.19 6.34 -3.78
N ALA A 126 7.99 7.39 -3.86
CA ALA A 126 7.53 8.72 -4.27
C ALA A 126 7.00 8.78 -5.71
N ASP A 127 7.40 7.84 -6.57
CA ASP A 127 6.94 7.70 -7.96
C ASP A 127 5.68 6.86 -8.12
N GLY A 128 5.09 6.39 -7.00
CA GLY A 128 3.91 5.53 -6.98
C GLY A 128 4.21 4.04 -7.21
N SER A 129 5.46 3.65 -7.41
CA SER A 129 5.86 2.25 -7.39
C SER A 129 5.89 1.70 -5.95
N VAL A 130 5.90 0.39 -5.81
CA VAL A 130 5.91 -0.28 -4.50
C VAL A 130 7.09 -1.22 -4.40
N SER A 131 7.94 -0.96 -3.41
CA SER A 131 9.03 -1.86 -3.04
C SER A 131 8.51 -2.88 -2.03
N VAL A 132 8.71 -4.16 -2.33
CA VAL A 132 8.31 -5.27 -1.47
C VAL A 132 9.53 -6.08 -1.08
N SER A 133 9.73 -6.35 0.20
CA SER A 133 10.72 -7.30 0.68
C SER A 133 10.05 -8.39 1.50
N PHE A 134 10.51 -9.62 1.37
CA PHE A 134 9.93 -10.78 2.03
C PHE A 134 10.96 -11.90 2.18
N THR A 135 10.65 -12.86 3.05
CA THR A 135 11.35 -14.13 3.13
C THR A 135 10.47 -15.22 2.53
N SER A 136 10.99 -16.01 1.59
CA SER A 136 10.31 -17.18 1.03
C SER A 136 10.99 -18.46 1.52
N VAL A 137 10.21 -19.42 1.99
CA VAL A 137 10.64 -20.81 2.20
C VAL A 137 10.08 -21.62 1.03
N ILE A 138 10.98 -22.04 0.14
CA ILE A 138 10.62 -22.66 -1.14
C ILE A 138 11.09 -24.10 -1.14
N THR A 139 10.17 -25.05 -1.29
CA THR A 139 10.48 -26.44 -1.63
C THR A 139 10.26 -26.65 -3.11
N ALA A 140 11.30 -27.02 -3.83
CA ALA A 140 11.27 -27.12 -5.29
C ALA A 140 12.21 -28.22 -5.80
N THR A 141 12.04 -28.57 -7.07
CA THR A 141 13.03 -29.29 -7.88
C THR A 141 13.56 -28.32 -8.92
N ILE A 142 14.81 -27.93 -8.82
CA ILE A 142 15.46 -26.96 -9.70
C ILE A 142 16.60 -27.69 -10.43
N TRP A 143 16.48 -27.79 -11.74
CA TRP A 143 17.43 -28.51 -12.62
C TRP A 143 17.80 -29.91 -12.08
N GLY A 144 16.78 -30.67 -11.64
CA GLY A 144 16.93 -32.01 -11.10
C GLY A 144 17.32 -32.08 -9.61
N SER A 145 17.68 -30.99 -8.98
CA SER A 145 17.98 -30.92 -7.55
C SER A 145 16.76 -30.62 -6.73
N TYR A 146 16.32 -31.56 -5.88
CA TYR A 146 15.22 -31.32 -4.94
C TYR A 146 15.76 -30.76 -3.63
N GLY A 147 15.08 -29.72 -3.10
CA GLY A 147 15.49 -29.12 -1.84
C GLY A 147 14.49 -28.12 -1.29
N THR A 148 14.80 -27.61 -0.10
CA THR A 148 14.09 -26.50 0.52
C THR A 148 15.06 -25.38 0.82
N TRP A 149 14.75 -24.18 0.34
CA TRP A 149 15.60 -23.00 0.49
C TRP A 149 14.83 -21.89 1.21
N THR A 150 15.51 -21.19 2.10
CA THR A 150 15.00 -19.95 2.70
C THR A 150 15.70 -18.79 2.04
N LEU A 151 14.94 -17.97 1.31
CA LEU A 151 15.45 -16.90 0.47
C LEU A 151 14.86 -15.56 0.90
N ASN A 152 15.70 -14.53 0.97
CA ASN A 152 15.22 -13.17 1.07
C ASN A 152 15.03 -12.62 -0.35
N GLY A 153 13.78 -12.23 -0.66
CA GLY A 153 13.40 -11.70 -1.93
C GLY A 153 13.06 -10.21 -1.85
N THR A 154 13.24 -9.53 -2.97
CA THR A 154 12.73 -8.19 -3.21
C THR A 154 12.00 -8.14 -4.53
N MET A 155 10.98 -7.31 -4.63
CA MET A 155 10.27 -7.02 -5.87
C MET A 155 10.01 -5.52 -5.95
N LEU A 156 10.08 -4.97 -7.15
CA LEU A 156 9.53 -3.67 -7.47
C LEU A 156 8.24 -3.87 -8.27
N LEU A 157 7.15 -3.30 -7.78
CA LEU A 157 5.83 -3.42 -8.39
C LEU A 157 5.34 -2.07 -8.87
N VAL A 158 4.71 -2.04 -10.04
CA VAL A 158 4.01 -0.87 -10.58
C VAL A 158 2.57 -1.25 -10.90
N LYS A 159 1.64 -0.31 -10.75
CA LYS A 159 0.22 -0.55 -11.09
C LYS A 159 -0.04 -0.06 -12.50
N ARG A 160 -0.41 -0.95 -13.43
CA ARG A 160 -0.77 -0.65 -14.82
C ARG A 160 -2.17 -1.18 -15.11
N ASN A 161 -3.07 -0.30 -15.56
CA ASN A 161 -4.47 -0.66 -15.85
C ASN A 161 -5.15 -1.39 -14.68
N GLY A 162 -4.90 -0.93 -13.44
CA GLY A 162 -5.47 -1.51 -12.22
C GLY A 162 -4.82 -2.81 -11.74
N LYS A 163 -3.80 -3.34 -12.42
CA LYS A 163 -3.09 -4.58 -12.06
C LYS A 163 -1.66 -4.29 -11.61
N TRP A 164 -1.20 -5.02 -10.62
CA TRP A 164 0.19 -4.98 -10.19
C TRP A 164 1.08 -5.78 -11.14
N ILE A 165 2.20 -5.20 -11.55
CA ILE A 165 3.18 -5.79 -12.46
C ILE A 165 4.54 -5.73 -11.79
N ARG A 166 5.24 -6.87 -11.73
CA ARG A 166 6.62 -6.96 -11.26
C ARG A 166 7.58 -6.44 -12.33
N THR A 167 8.45 -5.49 -11.96
CA THR A 167 9.45 -4.88 -12.86
C THR A 167 10.90 -5.23 -12.48
N GLU A 168 11.11 -5.69 -11.24
CA GLU A 168 12.37 -6.21 -10.71
C GLU A 168 12.15 -7.44 -9.81
#